data_e16e16bbbf26a02abed6bdb5ecc9873e
#
_entry.id   e16e16bbbf26a02abed6bdb5ecc9873e
#
_cell.length_a   1.000
_cell.length_b   1.000
_cell.length_c   1.000
_cell.angle_alpha   90.00
_cell.angle_beta   90.00
_cell.angle_gamma   90.00
#
_symmetry.space_group_name_H-M   'P 1'
#
loop_
_entity.id
_entity.type
_entity.pdbx_description
1 polymer ?
#
loop_
_entity_poly.entity_id
_entity_poly.type
_entity_poly.pdbx_seq_one_letter_code
_entity_poly.pdbx_strand_id
1 'polypeptide(L)'
;MNRNGLLKHVGDWITRLGSQSKVAEKCGISGTALSQWMNGKYGANSAELEKRIASTLGYQEDGWQVVTTIQNYRKIEFVYRSCKQQALWMAISNKAGSGKTQTLEHLFNQDLTGSVVFIQAEEWNSRQFLVELAERTCGVPKRGYTDIPTLLKMIAEYFNGMAGDHPVLIIDEADKLKPAAFRKLIPLYNRTEHRLGCVLAGTENLHKEIARGVRNNTKGYDEIDSRLGRSYIELP
;
A
#
# COMPACT_ATOMS: atom_id res chain seq x y z
N MET A 1 -3.02 26.71 2.31
CA MET A 1 -2.80 25.55 1.42
C MET A 1 -2.51 26.06 0.02
N ASN A 2 -1.41 25.61 -0.57
CA ASN A 2 -1.00 26.03 -1.93
C ASN A 2 -1.89 25.32 -2.97
N ARG A 3 -2.87 26.04 -3.49
CA ARG A 3 -3.82 25.50 -4.46
C ARG A 3 -3.16 24.98 -5.73
N ASN A 4 -2.13 25.66 -6.23
CA ASN A 4 -1.43 25.23 -7.44
C ASN A 4 -0.67 23.91 -7.23
N GLY A 5 -0.05 23.72 -6.07
CA GLY A 5 0.56 22.45 -5.69
C GLY A 5 -0.46 21.32 -5.60
N LEU A 6 -1.61 21.58 -4.96
CA LEU A 6 -2.69 20.59 -4.86
C LEU A 6 -3.29 20.26 -6.24
N LEU A 7 -3.47 21.24 -7.12
CA LEU A 7 -3.94 21.01 -8.50
C LEU A 7 -2.99 20.10 -9.29
N LYS A 8 -1.68 20.35 -9.20
CA LYS A 8 -0.68 19.47 -9.82
C LYS A 8 -0.78 18.05 -9.28
N HIS A 9 -0.82 17.91 -7.96
CA HIS A 9 -0.95 16.61 -7.29
C HIS A 9 -2.22 15.84 -7.71
N VAL A 10 -3.36 16.53 -7.83
CA VAL A 10 -4.60 15.94 -8.36
C VAL A 10 -4.43 15.50 -9.82
N GLY A 11 -3.72 16.30 -10.63
CA GLY A 11 -3.37 15.92 -12.02
C GLY A 11 -2.57 14.63 -12.10
N ASP A 12 -1.57 14.46 -11.24
CA ASP A 12 -0.76 13.25 -11.13
C ASP A 12 -1.64 12.04 -10.75
N TRP A 13 -2.58 12.21 -9.81
CA TRP A 13 -3.54 11.17 -9.45
C TRP A 13 -4.53 10.83 -10.58
N ILE A 14 -4.95 11.81 -11.40
CA ILE A 14 -5.78 11.55 -12.59
C ILE A 14 -5.03 10.67 -13.58
N THR A 15 -3.76 10.98 -13.82
CA THR A 15 -2.87 10.16 -14.65
C THR A 15 -2.74 8.75 -14.11
N ARG A 16 -2.50 8.62 -12.80
CA ARG A 16 -2.36 7.34 -12.10
C ARG A 16 -3.61 6.45 -12.17
N LEU A 17 -4.79 7.02 -11.95
CA LEU A 17 -6.06 6.28 -11.93
C LEU A 17 -6.75 6.21 -13.32
N GLY A 18 -6.19 6.91 -14.31
CA GLY A 18 -6.69 6.93 -15.67
C GLY A 18 -7.95 7.77 -15.90
N SER A 19 -8.57 8.34 -14.84
CA SER A 19 -9.71 9.25 -15.00
C SER A 19 -9.96 10.15 -13.80
N GLN A 20 -10.49 11.35 -14.08
CA GLN A 20 -10.93 12.30 -13.05
C GLN A 20 -12.07 11.74 -12.18
N SER A 21 -12.96 10.93 -12.76
CA SER A 21 -14.07 10.31 -12.03
C SER A 21 -13.59 9.37 -10.95
N LYS A 22 -12.57 8.57 -11.22
CA LYS A 22 -11.96 7.67 -10.22
C LYS A 22 -11.28 8.44 -9.09
N VAL A 23 -10.66 9.58 -9.38
CA VAL A 23 -10.09 10.46 -8.34
C VAL A 23 -11.19 11.05 -7.48
N ALA A 24 -12.30 11.51 -8.08
CA ALA A 24 -13.45 12.03 -7.35
C ALA A 24 -14.07 10.97 -6.44
N GLU A 25 -14.26 9.76 -6.95
CA GLU A 25 -14.74 8.61 -6.18
C GLU A 25 -13.81 8.28 -5.00
N LYS A 26 -12.50 8.25 -5.23
CA LYS A 26 -11.49 8.06 -4.18
C LYS A 26 -11.59 9.13 -3.09
N CYS A 27 -11.81 10.38 -3.46
CA CYS A 27 -11.98 11.49 -2.52
C CYS A 27 -13.38 11.52 -1.87
N GLY A 28 -14.30 10.63 -2.27
CA GLY A 28 -15.67 10.61 -1.78
C GLY A 28 -16.46 11.87 -2.17
N ILE A 29 -16.18 12.47 -3.34
CA ILE A 29 -16.83 13.66 -3.88
C ILE A 29 -17.40 13.36 -5.27
N SER A 30 -18.33 14.20 -5.74
CA SER A 30 -18.84 14.05 -7.11
C SER A 30 -17.82 14.48 -8.16
N GLY A 31 -17.82 13.84 -9.33
CA GLY A 31 -16.96 14.23 -10.47
C GLY A 31 -17.17 15.70 -10.87
N THR A 32 -18.42 16.20 -10.76
CA THR A 32 -18.76 17.59 -11.00
C THR A 32 -18.08 18.52 -9.99
N ALA A 33 -18.09 18.18 -8.69
CA ALA A 33 -17.44 18.98 -7.66
C ALA A 33 -15.91 19.06 -7.89
N LEU A 34 -15.27 17.95 -8.21
CA LEU A 34 -13.84 17.93 -8.53
C LEU A 34 -13.55 18.77 -9.78
N SER A 35 -14.34 18.62 -10.84
CA SER A 35 -14.18 19.40 -12.08
C SER A 35 -14.35 20.90 -11.84
N GLN A 36 -15.39 21.31 -11.12
CA GLN A 36 -15.62 22.72 -10.78
C GLN A 36 -14.48 23.29 -9.93
N TRP A 37 -13.98 22.51 -8.97
CA TRP A 37 -12.87 22.93 -8.14
C TRP A 37 -11.59 23.10 -8.99
N MET A 38 -11.24 22.13 -9.83
CA MET A 38 -10.07 22.22 -10.71
C MET A 38 -10.13 23.45 -11.61
N ASN A 39 -11.30 23.78 -12.13
CA ASN A 39 -11.52 24.93 -13.01
C ASN A 39 -11.74 26.27 -12.26
N GLY A 40 -11.65 26.29 -10.94
CA GLY A 40 -11.87 27.51 -10.15
C GLY A 40 -13.31 27.99 -10.09
N LYS A 41 -14.27 27.15 -10.44
CA LYS A 41 -15.71 27.45 -10.50
C LYS A 41 -16.51 26.87 -9.33
N TYR A 42 -15.85 26.27 -8.33
CA TYR A 42 -16.53 25.71 -7.16
C TYR A 42 -16.97 26.82 -6.20
N GLY A 43 -18.26 27.03 -6.11
CA GLY A 43 -18.84 28.18 -5.40
C GLY A 43 -19.15 27.95 -3.92
N ALA A 44 -19.06 26.70 -3.42
CA ALA A 44 -19.25 26.37 -2.02
C ALA A 44 -17.93 26.45 -1.25
N ASN A 45 -17.90 26.08 0.04
CA ASN A 45 -16.70 26.11 0.88
C ASN A 45 -15.53 25.33 0.28
N SER A 46 -14.76 25.97 -0.59
CA SER A 46 -13.63 25.38 -1.30
C SER A 46 -12.53 24.90 -0.34
N ALA A 47 -12.35 25.56 0.80
CA ALA A 47 -11.33 25.22 1.78
C ALA A 47 -11.57 23.86 2.45
N GLU A 48 -12.82 23.48 2.68
CA GLU A 48 -13.18 22.17 3.22
C GLU A 48 -12.98 21.06 2.17
N LEU A 49 -13.39 21.33 0.93
CA LEU A 49 -13.16 20.44 -0.20
C LEU A 49 -11.66 20.22 -0.44
N GLU A 50 -10.86 21.27 -0.42
CA GLU A 50 -9.42 21.22 -0.58
C GLU A 50 -8.75 20.41 0.54
N LYS A 51 -9.15 20.60 1.79
CA LYS A 51 -8.67 19.79 2.92
C LYS A 51 -8.99 18.30 2.73
N ARG A 52 -10.21 18.00 2.29
CA ARG A 52 -10.64 16.63 2.03
C ARG A 52 -9.84 15.99 0.89
N ILE A 53 -9.67 16.69 -0.24
CA ILE A 53 -8.86 16.24 -1.37
C ILE A 53 -7.41 16.02 -0.91
N ALA A 54 -6.80 17.01 -0.23
CA ALA A 54 -5.43 16.95 0.24
C ALA A 54 -5.21 15.76 1.19
N SER A 55 -6.08 15.59 2.18
CA SER A 55 -5.96 14.49 3.15
C SER A 55 -6.13 13.11 2.50
N THR A 56 -7.08 12.99 1.56
CA THR A 56 -7.36 11.70 0.90
C THR A 56 -6.28 11.31 -0.10
N LEU A 57 -5.69 12.28 -0.78
CA LEU A 57 -4.64 12.05 -1.78
C LEU A 57 -3.22 12.16 -1.20
N GLY A 58 -3.09 12.46 0.11
CA GLY A 58 -1.80 12.57 0.78
C GLY A 58 -1.00 13.80 0.35
N TYR A 59 -1.68 14.90 -0.07
CA TYR A 59 -1.00 16.15 -0.39
C TYR A 59 -0.52 16.86 0.87
N GLN A 60 0.77 17.14 0.91
CA GLN A 60 1.40 17.96 1.97
C GLN A 60 1.93 19.25 1.36
N GLU A 61 1.65 20.36 2.02
CA GLU A 61 2.17 21.67 1.61
C GLU A 61 3.64 21.79 1.99
N ASP A 62 4.41 22.50 1.15
CA ASP A 62 5.86 22.65 1.26
C ASP A 62 6.36 23.08 2.66
N GLY A 63 6.72 22.11 3.47
CA GLY A 63 7.33 22.33 4.79
C GLY A 63 8.13 21.10 5.23
N TRP A 64 7.68 19.91 4.81
CA TRP A 64 8.36 18.67 5.12
C TRP A 64 8.65 17.90 3.83
N GLN A 65 9.92 17.74 3.50
CA GLN A 65 10.34 16.99 2.32
C GLN A 65 11.06 15.73 2.73
N VAL A 66 10.75 14.63 2.04
CA VAL A 66 11.49 13.37 2.20
C VAL A 66 12.91 13.57 1.68
N VAL A 67 13.89 13.36 2.55
CA VAL A 67 15.30 13.42 2.15
C VAL A 67 15.67 12.12 1.43
N THR A 68 15.73 12.19 0.11
CA THR A 68 15.99 11.01 -0.76
C THR A 68 17.46 10.58 -0.82
N THR A 69 18.37 11.41 -0.28
CA THR A 69 19.82 11.18 -0.35
C THR A 69 20.34 10.27 0.75
N ILE A 70 19.57 10.05 1.82
CA ILE A 70 19.99 9.23 2.96
C ILE A 70 19.99 7.74 2.62
N GLN A 71 20.86 6.98 3.28
CA GLN A 71 21.01 5.55 3.02
C GLN A 71 19.72 4.76 3.25
N ASN A 72 18.94 5.10 4.29
CA ASN A 72 17.67 4.43 4.57
C ASN A 72 16.70 4.55 3.40
N TYR A 73 16.54 5.77 2.85
CA TYR A 73 15.69 5.98 1.69
C TYR A 73 16.13 5.10 0.50
N ARG A 74 17.43 5.14 0.16
CA ARG A 74 17.97 4.38 -0.97
C ARG A 74 17.78 2.86 -0.81
N LYS A 75 17.97 2.33 0.40
CA LYS A 75 17.73 0.90 0.68
C LYS A 75 16.24 0.55 0.54
N ILE A 76 15.34 1.36 1.07
CA ILE A 76 13.89 1.14 0.94
C ILE A 76 13.45 1.26 -0.52
N GLU A 77 13.95 2.26 -1.23
CA GLU A 77 13.70 2.42 -2.67
C GLU A 77 14.19 1.21 -3.47
N PHE A 78 15.37 0.69 -3.16
CA PHE A 78 15.89 -0.52 -3.79
C PHE A 78 14.95 -1.72 -3.57
N VAL A 79 14.48 -1.93 -2.33
CA VAL A 79 13.51 -2.99 -2.02
C VAL A 79 12.23 -2.81 -2.83
N TYR A 80 11.66 -1.61 -2.81
CA TYR A 80 10.44 -1.30 -3.56
C TYR A 80 10.60 -1.58 -5.06
N ARG A 81 11.68 -1.06 -5.67
CA ARG A 81 11.96 -1.26 -7.10
C ARG A 81 12.20 -2.74 -7.45
N SER A 82 12.91 -3.47 -6.60
CA SER A 82 13.13 -4.92 -6.78
C SER A 82 11.82 -5.70 -6.74
N CYS A 83 10.95 -5.39 -5.76
CA CYS A 83 9.63 -6.00 -5.69
C CYS A 83 8.79 -5.67 -6.94
N LYS A 84 8.82 -4.42 -7.41
CA LYS A 84 8.06 -3.99 -8.58
C LYS A 84 8.56 -4.63 -9.87
N GLN A 85 9.87 -4.66 -10.10
CA GLN A 85 10.44 -5.11 -11.36
C GLN A 85 10.47 -6.64 -11.52
N GLN A 86 10.61 -7.35 -10.40
CA GLN A 86 10.86 -8.80 -10.40
C GLN A 86 9.75 -9.60 -9.69
N ALA A 87 8.67 -8.94 -9.29
CA ALA A 87 7.59 -9.54 -8.49
C ALA A 87 8.11 -10.27 -7.23
N LEU A 88 9.16 -9.73 -6.60
CA LEU A 88 9.73 -10.29 -5.39
C LEU A 88 8.90 -9.92 -4.16
N TRP A 89 8.98 -10.76 -3.15
CA TRP A 89 8.48 -10.48 -1.81
C TRP A 89 9.66 -10.23 -0.89
N MET A 90 9.70 -9.06 -0.26
CA MET A 90 10.83 -8.66 0.59
C MET A 90 10.33 -8.02 1.90
N ALA A 91 11.10 -8.17 2.97
CA ALA A 91 10.79 -7.58 4.26
C ALA A 91 11.83 -6.54 4.69
N ILE A 92 11.35 -5.43 5.25
CA ILE A 92 12.15 -4.39 5.89
C ILE A 92 11.81 -4.41 7.39
N SER A 93 12.77 -4.81 8.21
CA SER A 93 12.59 -4.88 9.66
C SER A 93 13.62 -4.00 10.36
N ASN A 94 13.20 -2.92 11.01
CA ASN A 94 14.12 -2.01 11.70
C ASN A 94 13.37 -1.17 12.75
N LYS A 95 14.12 -0.51 13.63
CA LYS A 95 13.60 0.34 14.71
C LYS A 95 12.52 1.32 14.23
N ALA A 96 11.61 1.67 15.14
CA ALA A 96 10.70 2.77 14.91
C ALA A 96 11.49 4.07 14.63
N GLY A 97 10.93 4.95 13.81
CA GLY A 97 11.60 6.21 13.43
C GLY A 97 12.67 6.10 12.35
N SER A 98 12.94 4.92 11.78
CA SER A 98 13.92 4.73 10.71
C SER A 98 13.47 5.24 9.32
N GLY A 99 12.30 5.88 9.22
CA GLY A 99 11.78 6.50 7.99
C GLY A 99 11.07 5.55 7.03
N LYS A 100 10.76 4.30 7.42
CA LYS A 100 10.09 3.29 6.55
C LYS A 100 8.77 3.79 5.98
N THR A 101 7.82 4.13 6.85
CA THR A 101 6.48 4.61 6.47
C THR A 101 6.58 5.77 5.50
N GLN A 102 7.32 6.82 5.86
CA GLN A 102 7.43 8.03 5.05
C GLN A 102 8.07 7.78 3.68
N THR A 103 9.07 6.91 3.63
CA THR A 103 9.71 6.56 2.36
C THR A 103 8.76 5.72 1.49
N LEU A 104 8.07 4.74 2.06
CA LEU A 104 7.14 3.90 1.32
C LEU A 104 5.93 4.69 0.82
N GLU A 105 5.38 5.60 1.62
CA GLU A 105 4.33 6.53 1.20
C GLU A 105 4.80 7.45 0.08
N HIS A 106 6.03 7.98 0.18
CA HIS A 106 6.61 8.81 -0.85
C HIS A 106 6.74 8.05 -2.18
N LEU A 107 7.28 6.83 -2.16
CA LEU A 107 7.41 5.97 -3.34
C LEU A 107 6.04 5.59 -3.91
N PHE A 108 5.07 5.27 -3.05
CA PHE A 108 3.68 5.02 -3.44
C PHE A 108 3.07 6.23 -4.14
N ASN A 109 3.27 7.45 -3.60
CA ASN A 109 2.74 8.68 -4.18
C ASN A 109 3.41 9.07 -5.50
N GLN A 110 4.67 8.70 -5.70
CA GLN A 110 5.40 8.91 -6.95
C GLN A 110 5.06 7.90 -8.04
N ASP A 111 4.48 6.77 -7.68
CA ASP A 111 4.13 5.74 -8.65
C ASP A 111 2.84 6.09 -9.40
N LEU A 112 2.98 6.44 -10.67
CA LEU A 112 1.86 6.85 -11.53
C LEU A 112 1.19 5.69 -12.27
N THR A 113 1.63 4.44 -12.07
CA THR A 113 1.06 3.29 -12.79
C THR A 113 -0.33 2.90 -12.29
N GLY A 114 -0.69 3.29 -11.07
CA GLY A 114 -1.94 2.85 -10.42
C GLY A 114 -1.94 1.40 -9.96
N SER A 115 -0.83 0.67 -10.17
CA SER A 115 -0.71 -0.75 -9.83
C SER A 115 -0.19 -1.01 -8.41
N VAL A 116 0.09 0.04 -7.64
CA VAL A 116 0.58 -0.09 -6.25
C VAL A 116 -0.56 0.06 -5.27
N VAL A 117 -0.65 -0.88 -4.34
CA VAL A 117 -1.60 -0.85 -3.22
C VAL A 117 -0.81 -0.68 -1.94
N PHE A 118 -1.17 0.32 -1.14
CA PHE A 118 -0.56 0.58 0.17
C PHE A 118 -1.58 0.39 1.27
N ILE A 119 -1.25 -0.43 2.26
CA ILE A 119 -2.02 -0.57 3.50
C ILE A 119 -1.10 -0.43 4.70
N GLN A 120 -1.59 0.21 5.74
CA GLN A 120 -0.97 0.24 7.06
C GLN A 120 -1.71 -0.76 7.95
N ALA A 121 -1.01 -1.80 8.39
CA ALA A 121 -1.63 -2.86 9.15
C ALA A 121 -1.91 -2.44 10.59
N GLU A 122 -2.98 -3.02 11.14
CA GLU A 122 -3.34 -2.92 12.53
C GLU A 122 -3.43 -4.34 13.14
N GLU A 123 -3.86 -4.46 14.38
CA GLU A 123 -4.07 -5.76 15.03
C GLU A 123 -5.23 -6.56 14.42
N TRP A 124 -5.18 -6.71 13.11
CA TRP A 124 -6.24 -7.40 12.36
C TRP A 124 -6.17 -8.91 12.48
N ASN A 125 -7.35 -9.52 12.58
CA ASN A 125 -7.51 -10.95 12.31
C ASN A 125 -7.57 -11.22 10.78
N SER A 126 -7.62 -12.51 10.40
CA SER A 126 -7.61 -12.92 8.99
C SER A 126 -8.69 -12.26 8.13
N ARG A 127 -9.89 -12.09 8.70
CA ARG A 127 -11.01 -11.50 7.97
C ARG A 127 -10.86 -10.00 7.82
N GLN A 128 -10.51 -9.31 8.91
CA GLN A 128 -10.29 -7.87 8.90
C GLN A 128 -9.20 -7.48 7.90
N PHE A 129 -8.07 -8.18 7.91
CA PHE A 129 -6.98 -7.97 6.96
C PHE A 129 -7.44 -8.12 5.50
N LEU A 130 -8.16 -9.20 5.18
CA LEU A 130 -8.59 -9.45 3.80
C LEU A 130 -9.73 -8.51 3.35
N VAL A 131 -10.61 -8.08 4.25
CA VAL A 131 -11.63 -7.08 3.95
C VAL A 131 -10.97 -5.74 3.63
N GLU A 132 -10.05 -5.27 4.48
CA GLU A 132 -9.32 -4.02 4.26
C GLU A 132 -8.54 -4.06 2.93
N LEU A 133 -7.87 -5.18 2.64
CA LEU A 133 -7.14 -5.34 1.39
C LEU A 133 -8.11 -5.37 0.18
N ALA A 134 -9.25 -6.03 0.29
CA ALA A 134 -10.25 -6.08 -0.78
C ALA A 134 -10.87 -4.67 -1.03
N GLU A 135 -11.13 -3.90 0.02
CA GLU A 135 -11.62 -2.51 -0.11
C GLU A 135 -10.64 -1.62 -0.88
N ARG A 136 -9.34 -1.85 -0.68
CA ARG A 136 -8.27 -1.10 -1.36
C ARG A 136 -7.97 -1.59 -2.77
N THR A 137 -8.45 -2.76 -3.14
CA THR A 137 -8.19 -3.39 -4.44
C THR A 137 -9.47 -3.44 -5.29
N CYS A 138 -10.24 -4.49 -5.16
CA CYS A 138 -11.38 -4.81 -6.02
C CYS A 138 -12.73 -4.29 -5.49
N GLY A 139 -12.74 -3.69 -4.30
CA GLY A 139 -13.96 -3.37 -3.57
C GLY A 139 -14.58 -4.60 -2.90
N VAL A 140 -15.27 -4.41 -1.78
CA VAL A 140 -16.03 -5.48 -1.12
C VAL A 140 -17.52 -5.25 -1.43
N PRO A 141 -18.29 -6.30 -1.71
CA PRO A 141 -19.74 -6.18 -1.84
C PRO A 141 -20.32 -5.45 -0.61
N LYS A 142 -20.98 -4.33 -0.82
CA LYS A 142 -21.52 -3.47 0.26
C LYS A 142 -22.60 -4.17 1.09
N ARG A 143 -23.10 -5.34 0.66
CA ARG A 143 -24.13 -6.11 1.35
C ARG A 143 -23.75 -7.58 1.40
N GLY A 144 -23.86 -8.16 2.58
CA GLY A 144 -23.65 -9.59 2.78
C GLY A 144 -22.28 -9.95 3.35
N TYR A 145 -22.17 -11.20 3.74
CA TYR A 145 -20.94 -11.79 4.27
C TYR A 145 -20.16 -12.41 3.10
N THR A 146 -18.91 -11.96 2.89
CA THR A 146 -17.99 -12.60 1.96
C THR A 146 -17.00 -13.45 2.74
N ASP A 147 -16.88 -14.72 2.41
CA ASP A 147 -15.99 -15.66 3.07
C ASP A 147 -14.52 -15.44 2.71
N ILE A 148 -13.61 -15.95 3.55
CA ILE A 148 -12.16 -15.77 3.38
C ILE A 148 -11.64 -16.30 2.03
N PRO A 149 -12.03 -17.51 1.56
CA PRO A 149 -11.61 -18.02 0.26
C PRO A 149 -12.01 -17.10 -0.91
N THR A 150 -13.22 -16.56 -0.87
CA THR A 150 -13.73 -15.64 -1.90
C THR A 150 -12.97 -14.32 -1.88
N LEU A 151 -12.72 -13.73 -0.70
CA LEU A 151 -11.90 -12.52 -0.58
C LEU A 151 -10.50 -12.73 -1.17
N LEU A 152 -9.83 -13.82 -0.82
CA LEU A 152 -8.51 -14.17 -1.36
C LEU A 152 -8.53 -14.33 -2.89
N LYS A 153 -9.58 -14.94 -3.43
CA LYS A 153 -9.74 -15.10 -4.88
C LYS A 153 -9.89 -13.75 -5.57
N MET A 154 -10.78 -12.89 -5.09
CA MET A 154 -11.03 -11.56 -5.64
C MET A 154 -9.75 -10.69 -5.63
N ILE A 155 -9.04 -10.67 -4.50
CA ILE A 155 -7.79 -9.92 -4.36
C ILE A 155 -6.73 -10.44 -5.34
N ALA A 156 -6.58 -11.76 -5.44
CA ALA A 156 -5.61 -12.36 -6.36
C ALA A 156 -5.96 -12.08 -7.83
N GLU A 157 -7.23 -12.14 -8.21
CA GLU A 157 -7.71 -11.81 -9.56
C GLU A 157 -7.43 -10.34 -9.90
N TYR A 158 -7.63 -9.42 -8.95
CA TYR A 158 -7.30 -8.01 -9.11
C TYR A 158 -5.81 -7.81 -9.47
N PHE A 159 -4.90 -8.37 -8.67
CA PHE A 159 -3.47 -8.25 -8.94
C PHE A 159 -3.04 -8.98 -10.21
N ASN A 160 -3.58 -10.15 -10.48
CA ASN A 160 -3.28 -10.90 -11.70
C ASN A 160 -3.76 -10.18 -12.96
N GLY A 161 -4.85 -9.42 -12.88
CA GLY A 161 -5.32 -8.54 -13.96
C GLY A 161 -4.37 -7.38 -14.27
N MET A 162 -3.51 -7.01 -13.32
CA MET A 162 -2.52 -5.94 -13.46
C MET A 162 -1.08 -6.44 -13.69
N ALA A 163 -0.89 -7.73 -13.99
CA ALA A 163 0.47 -8.31 -14.09
C ALA A 163 1.39 -7.58 -15.07
N GLY A 164 0.84 -6.99 -16.16
CA GLY A 164 1.59 -6.18 -17.11
C GLY A 164 2.07 -4.84 -16.58
N ASP A 165 1.47 -4.34 -15.49
CA ASP A 165 1.79 -3.06 -14.85
C ASP A 165 2.70 -3.23 -13.62
N HIS A 166 3.22 -4.43 -13.41
CA HIS A 166 4.09 -4.77 -12.27
C HIS A 166 3.48 -4.37 -10.92
N PRO A 167 2.38 -5.00 -10.50
CA PRO A 167 1.68 -4.63 -9.26
C PRO A 167 2.54 -4.88 -8.02
N VAL A 168 2.39 -3.98 -7.04
CA VAL A 168 3.07 -4.10 -5.73
C VAL A 168 2.06 -3.91 -4.61
N LEU A 169 2.11 -4.80 -3.63
CA LEU A 169 1.43 -4.65 -2.35
C LEU A 169 2.45 -4.19 -1.30
N ILE A 170 2.21 -3.04 -0.71
CA ILE A 170 2.99 -2.54 0.43
C ILE A 170 2.14 -2.74 1.69
N ILE A 171 2.67 -3.48 2.65
CA ILE A 171 2.07 -3.66 3.98
C ILE A 171 3.01 -3.02 4.99
N ASP A 172 2.68 -1.82 5.43
CA ASP A 172 3.40 -1.17 6.52
C ASP A 172 2.88 -1.64 7.87
N GLU A 173 3.71 -1.58 8.89
CA GLU A 173 3.44 -2.09 10.24
C GLU A 173 2.98 -3.57 10.25
N ALA A 174 3.54 -4.39 9.36
CA ALA A 174 3.15 -5.79 9.17
C ALA A 174 3.29 -6.66 10.43
N ASP A 175 4.14 -6.26 11.37
CA ASP A 175 4.30 -6.87 12.69
C ASP A 175 3.08 -6.71 13.61
N LYS A 176 2.12 -5.84 13.26
CA LYS A 176 0.84 -5.72 13.98
C LYS A 176 -0.20 -6.76 13.56
N LEU A 177 -0.02 -7.43 12.42
CA LEU A 177 -0.95 -8.45 11.98
C LEU A 177 -0.98 -9.63 12.95
N LYS A 178 -2.16 -10.06 13.37
CA LYS A 178 -2.30 -11.30 14.16
C LYS A 178 -1.76 -12.49 13.37
N PRO A 179 -1.18 -13.54 14.02
CA PRO A 179 -0.58 -14.67 13.34
C PRO A 179 -1.48 -15.36 12.29
N ALA A 180 -2.79 -15.39 12.53
CA ALA A 180 -3.74 -15.95 11.59
C ALA A 180 -3.92 -15.10 10.32
N ALA A 181 -3.85 -13.77 10.45
CA ALA A 181 -3.88 -12.83 9.32
C ALA A 181 -2.57 -12.89 8.55
N PHE A 182 -1.44 -12.88 9.24
CA PHE A 182 -0.11 -12.98 8.65
C PHE A 182 0.02 -14.23 7.76
N ARG A 183 -0.49 -15.39 8.21
CA ARG A 183 -0.52 -16.60 7.40
C ARG A 183 -1.41 -16.54 6.14
N LYS A 184 -2.28 -15.50 5.97
CA LYS A 184 -3.02 -15.29 4.72
C LYS A 184 -2.16 -14.79 3.58
N LEU A 185 -0.96 -14.32 3.87
CA LEU A 185 0.05 -13.99 2.87
C LEU A 185 0.44 -15.22 2.04
N ILE A 186 0.47 -16.42 2.63
CA ILE A 186 0.81 -17.66 1.93
C ILE A 186 -0.14 -17.96 0.77
N PRO A 187 -1.46 -18.10 0.98
CA PRO A 187 -2.37 -18.36 -0.12
C PRO A 187 -2.47 -17.18 -1.10
N LEU A 188 -2.19 -15.95 -0.69
CA LEU A 188 -2.10 -14.81 -1.60
C LEU A 188 -0.87 -14.96 -2.50
N TYR A 189 0.32 -15.22 -1.94
CA TYR A 189 1.53 -15.51 -2.71
C TYR A 189 1.28 -16.61 -3.74
N ASN A 190 0.78 -17.76 -3.31
CA ASN A 190 0.59 -18.93 -4.19
C ASN A 190 -0.37 -18.65 -5.36
N ARG A 191 -1.27 -17.67 -5.24
CA ARG A 191 -2.19 -17.26 -6.30
C ARG A 191 -1.65 -16.16 -7.21
N THR A 192 -0.61 -15.47 -6.77
CA THR A 192 -0.04 -14.29 -7.47
C THR A 192 1.46 -14.43 -7.72
N GLU A 193 2.00 -15.66 -7.60
CA GLU A 193 3.42 -15.97 -7.77
C GLU A 193 3.92 -15.45 -9.13
N HIS A 194 5.09 -14.80 -9.11
CA HIS A 194 5.72 -14.14 -10.27
C HIS A 194 4.91 -12.99 -10.91
N ARG A 195 3.84 -12.53 -10.28
CA ARG A 195 3.00 -11.44 -10.79
C ARG A 195 2.87 -10.27 -9.84
N LEU A 196 2.90 -10.52 -8.55
CA LEU A 196 2.75 -9.52 -7.49
C LEU A 196 4.04 -9.38 -6.68
N GLY A 197 4.62 -8.19 -6.68
CA GLY A 197 5.65 -7.80 -5.72
C GLY A 197 5.03 -7.47 -4.37
N CYS A 198 5.74 -7.74 -3.28
CA CYS A 198 5.26 -7.39 -1.94
C CYS A 198 6.38 -6.84 -1.07
N VAL A 199 6.12 -5.71 -0.43
CA VAL A 199 6.98 -5.12 0.59
C VAL A 199 6.30 -5.24 1.94
N LEU A 200 6.88 -6.02 2.85
CA LEU A 200 6.48 -6.05 4.25
C LEU A 200 7.39 -5.12 5.04
N ALA A 201 6.86 -4.08 5.65
CA ALA A 201 7.63 -3.20 6.52
C ALA A 201 7.12 -3.30 7.95
N GLY A 202 8.02 -3.31 8.91
CA GLY A 202 7.68 -3.41 10.32
C GLY A 202 8.82 -2.99 11.24
N THR A 203 8.56 -3.05 12.53
CA THR A 203 9.60 -2.87 13.54
C THR A 203 10.54 -4.09 13.58
N GLU A 204 11.55 -4.07 14.43
CA GLU A 204 12.40 -5.26 14.65
C GLU A 204 11.60 -6.50 15.07
N ASN A 205 10.37 -6.30 15.54
CA ASN A 205 9.48 -7.40 15.92
C ASN A 205 9.06 -8.25 14.73
N LEU A 206 8.96 -7.67 13.52
CA LEU A 206 8.63 -8.42 12.30
C LEU A 206 9.61 -9.58 12.09
N HIS A 207 10.91 -9.29 12.06
CA HIS A 207 11.95 -10.33 11.91
C HIS A 207 11.97 -11.27 13.11
N LYS A 208 11.94 -10.72 14.35
CA LYS A 208 11.96 -11.52 15.59
C LYS A 208 10.80 -12.52 15.66
N GLU A 209 9.60 -12.11 15.26
CA GLU A 209 8.42 -12.96 15.25
C GLU A 209 8.53 -14.08 14.22
N ILE A 210 8.95 -13.76 12.99
CA ILE A 210 9.13 -14.76 11.94
C ILE A 210 10.21 -15.76 12.35
N ALA A 211 11.39 -15.29 12.78
CA ALA A 211 12.48 -16.15 13.23
C ALA A 211 12.09 -17.05 14.41
N ARG A 212 11.31 -16.50 15.36
CA ARG A 212 10.76 -17.30 16.48
C ARG A 212 9.79 -18.36 15.98
N GLY A 213 8.91 -18.00 15.03
CA GLY A 213 7.96 -18.92 14.44
C GLY A 213 8.63 -20.08 13.71
N VAL A 214 9.67 -19.79 12.93
CA VAL A 214 10.51 -20.79 12.25
C VAL A 214 11.19 -21.71 13.26
N ARG A 215 11.89 -21.15 14.25
CA ARG A 215 12.58 -21.94 15.29
C ARG A 215 11.64 -22.86 16.06
N ASN A 216 10.43 -22.40 16.31
CA ASN A 216 9.42 -23.18 17.06
C ASN A 216 8.57 -24.08 16.15
N ASN A 217 8.90 -24.23 14.88
CA ASN A 217 8.11 -24.96 13.88
C ASN A 217 6.63 -24.54 13.86
N THR A 218 6.35 -23.24 14.10
CA THR A 218 4.99 -22.72 14.04
C THR A 218 4.48 -22.76 12.61
N LYS A 219 3.33 -23.39 12.41
CA LYS A 219 2.73 -23.62 11.09
C LYS A 219 2.70 -22.37 10.21
N GLY A 220 3.33 -22.43 9.05
CA GLY A 220 3.32 -21.40 8.01
C GLY A 220 4.44 -20.36 8.13
N TYR A 221 5.21 -20.32 9.21
CA TYR A 221 6.25 -19.31 9.36
C TYR A 221 7.50 -19.62 8.52
N ASP A 222 7.91 -20.90 8.41
CA ASP A 222 9.00 -21.29 7.50
C ASP A 222 8.64 -21.00 6.03
N GLU A 223 7.36 -21.21 5.68
CA GLU A 223 6.88 -20.92 4.34
C GLU A 223 6.92 -19.40 4.03
N ILE A 224 6.47 -18.56 4.97
CA ILE A 224 6.57 -17.09 4.82
C ILE A 224 8.04 -16.66 4.73
N ASP A 225 8.88 -17.14 5.61
CA ASP A 225 10.32 -16.83 5.61
C ASP A 225 10.98 -17.20 4.28
N SER A 226 10.63 -18.37 3.74
CA SER A 226 11.07 -18.81 2.42
C SER A 226 10.62 -17.88 1.29
N ARG A 227 9.35 -17.41 1.32
CA ARG A 227 8.80 -16.46 0.32
C ARG A 227 9.48 -15.09 0.38
N LEU A 228 9.93 -14.68 1.55
CA LEU A 228 10.72 -13.46 1.75
C LEU A 228 12.23 -13.64 1.42
N GLY A 229 12.60 -14.79 0.86
CA GLY A 229 13.98 -15.10 0.50
C GLY A 229 14.90 -15.30 1.72
N ARG A 230 14.33 -15.52 2.91
CA ARG A 230 15.06 -15.67 4.19
C ARG A 230 16.02 -14.50 4.46
N SER A 231 15.68 -13.33 3.95
CA SER A 231 16.49 -12.13 4.02
C SER A 231 15.66 -10.94 4.44
N TYR A 232 16.13 -10.24 5.45
CA TYR A 232 15.50 -9.04 5.98
C TYR A 232 16.42 -7.85 5.78
N ILE A 233 15.91 -6.82 5.16
CA ILE A 233 16.70 -5.61 4.92
C ILE A 233 16.74 -4.79 6.21
N GLU A 234 17.91 -4.70 6.77
CA GLU A 234 18.23 -3.83 7.90
C GLU A 234 18.68 -2.46 7.38
N LEU A 235 18.13 -1.42 7.97
CA LEU A 235 18.50 -0.04 7.68
C LEU A 235 19.65 0.37 8.64
N PRO A 236 20.56 1.24 8.22
CA PRO A 236 21.64 1.74 9.07
C PRO A 236 21.14 2.47 10.32
#